data_deb426341b1675f4ead8df485ec6ab4e
#
_entry.id   deb426341b1675f4ead8df485ec6ab4e
#
_cell.length_a   1.000
_cell.length_b   1.000
_cell.length_c   1.000
_cell.angle_alpha   90.00
_cell.angle_beta   90.00
_cell.angle_gamma   90.00
#
_symmetry.space_group_name_H-M   'P 1'
#
loop_
_entity.id
_entity.type
_entity.pdbx_description
1 polymer ?
#
loop_
_entity_poly.entity_id
_entity_poly.type
_entity_poly.pdbx_seq_one_letter_code
_entity_poly.pdbx_strand_id
1 'polypeptide(L)'
;AAYHHGEASLQGAIVGMAQDFVGSNNINLLQPNGQFGTRIMGGNDAASARYIHTQLSPITDIIYPKEDFPLLDYLDDDGLKVEPKWYCPILPMVLVNGMVGIGTGFSTTIPQYNPLDCIKNIKRKLEGLPYQTMMPYYKGFTGKVLKKDSKQFTTNGKYTIEDDKIVITELPIG
;
A
#
# COMPACT_ATOMS: atom_id res chain seq x y z
N ALA A 1 -17.09 -14.25 13.97
CA ALA A 1 -16.56 -13.16 13.12
C ALA A 1 -17.42 -13.07 11.86
N ALA A 2 -17.79 -11.88 11.45
CA ALA A 2 -18.62 -11.62 10.27
C ALA A 2 -17.88 -11.77 8.93
N TYR A 3 -16.72 -12.39 8.89
CA TYR A 3 -15.97 -12.64 7.67
C TYR A 3 -16.41 -13.96 7.04
N HIS A 4 -17.10 -13.90 5.91
CA HIS A 4 -17.73 -15.02 5.22
C HIS A 4 -16.84 -15.71 4.16
N HIS A 5 -15.55 -15.37 4.08
CA HIS A 5 -14.58 -15.99 3.17
C HIS A 5 -13.63 -16.92 3.94
N GLY A 6 -12.81 -17.68 3.24
CA GLY A 6 -11.87 -18.60 3.87
C GLY A 6 -10.83 -17.92 4.75
N GLU A 7 -10.41 -18.59 5.82
CA GLU A 7 -9.40 -18.11 6.76
C GLU A 7 -8.08 -17.72 6.07
N ALA A 8 -7.62 -18.51 5.10
CA ALA A 8 -6.40 -18.23 4.34
C ALA A 8 -6.49 -16.91 3.58
N SER A 9 -7.67 -16.53 3.07
CA SER A 9 -7.89 -15.26 2.40
C SER A 9 -7.73 -14.08 3.36
N LEU A 10 -8.28 -14.18 4.57
CA LEU A 10 -8.13 -13.17 5.62
C LEU A 10 -6.66 -13.04 6.05
N GLN A 11 -6.00 -14.17 6.28
CA GLN A 11 -4.58 -14.19 6.63
C GLN A 11 -3.72 -13.52 5.55
N GLY A 12 -3.97 -13.83 4.27
CA GLY A 12 -3.28 -13.18 3.14
C GLY A 12 -3.49 -11.68 3.09
N ALA A 13 -4.71 -11.20 3.35
CA ALA A 13 -5.00 -9.76 3.41
C ALA A 13 -4.25 -9.07 4.57
N ILE A 14 -4.23 -9.69 5.75
CA ILE A 14 -3.50 -9.19 6.93
C ILE A 14 -2.00 -9.12 6.63
N VAL A 15 -1.42 -10.18 6.07
CA VAL A 15 0.00 -10.21 5.67
C VAL A 15 0.31 -9.10 4.69
N GLY A 16 -0.52 -8.93 3.65
CA GLY A 16 -0.33 -7.88 2.65
C GLY A 16 -0.35 -6.47 3.26
N MET A 17 -1.23 -6.20 4.23
CA MET A 17 -1.27 -4.89 4.92
C MET A 17 -0.08 -4.66 5.86
N ALA A 18 0.61 -5.70 6.28
CA ALA A 18 1.77 -5.62 7.17
C ALA A 18 3.10 -5.53 6.42
N GLN A 19 3.18 -6.01 5.18
CA GLN A 19 4.42 -6.03 4.39
C GLN A 19 5.03 -4.62 4.27
N ASP A 20 6.33 -4.50 4.48
CA ASP A 20 7.06 -3.23 4.53
C ASP A 20 8.32 -3.17 3.64
N PHE A 21 8.55 -4.21 2.81
CA PHE A 21 9.65 -4.21 1.85
C PHE A 21 9.39 -3.28 0.67
N VAL A 22 10.46 -2.89 -0.04
CA VAL A 22 10.39 -1.98 -1.20
C VAL A 22 9.43 -2.52 -2.26
N GLY A 23 8.43 -1.72 -2.63
CA GLY A 23 7.38 -2.09 -3.59
C GLY A 23 6.13 -2.72 -2.95
N SER A 24 6.13 -3.03 -1.64
CA SER A 24 4.94 -3.48 -0.91
C SER A 24 4.04 -2.32 -0.50
N ASN A 25 4.24 -1.76 0.69
CA ASN A 25 3.48 -0.61 1.18
C ASN A 25 4.39 0.58 1.44
N ASN A 26 3.97 1.78 1.05
CA ASN A 26 4.61 3.01 1.52
C ASN A 26 4.30 3.26 2.99
N ILE A 27 3.07 2.92 3.41
CA ILE A 27 2.65 2.93 4.81
C ILE A 27 1.97 1.59 5.11
N ASN A 28 2.63 0.72 5.86
CA ASN A 28 2.03 -0.52 6.32
C ASN A 28 1.12 -0.25 7.53
N LEU A 29 -0.16 -0.59 7.41
CA LEU A 29 -1.17 -0.36 8.44
C LEU A 29 -1.05 -1.33 9.62
N LEU A 30 -0.39 -2.45 9.41
CA LEU A 30 -0.12 -3.47 10.40
C LEU A 30 1.40 -3.65 10.55
N GLN A 31 1.85 -4.06 11.73
CA GLN A 31 3.27 -4.30 12.02
C GLN A 31 3.67 -5.71 11.61
N PRO A 32 4.76 -5.90 10.86
CA PRO A 32 5.26 -7.22 10.47
C PRO A 32 6.15 -7.81 11.56
N ASN A 33 5.57 -8.39 12.61
CA ASN A 33 6.32 -9.03 13.69
C ASN A 33 6.62 -10.51 13.35
N GLY A 34 7.72 -10.75 12.68
CA GLY A 34 8.14 -12.04 12.14
C GLY A 34 8.43 -11.96 10.64
N GLN A 35 8.40 -13.09 9.93
CA GLN A 35 8.65 -13.15 8.49
C GLN A 35 7.34 -12.94 7.74
N PHE A 36 7.12 -11.73 7.27
CA PHE A 36 5.95 -11.32 6.47
C PHE A 36 6.22 -11.30 4.96
N GLY A 37 7.32 -11.86 4.52
CA GLY A 37 7.71 -11.91 3.12
C GLY A 37 8.85 -10.94 2.79
N THR A 38 9.53 -11.22 1.69
CA THR A 38 10.66 -10.43 1.20
C THR A 38 10.42 -9.92 -0.20
N ARG A 39 11.14 -8.86 -0.56
CA ARG A 39 11.12 -8.30 -1.91
C ARG A 39 11.54 -9.31 -2.98
N ILE A 40 12.55 -10.14 -2.67
CA ILE A 40 13.08 -11.14 -3.62
C ILE A 40 12.00 -12.12 -4.07
N MET A 41 11.12 -12.50 -3.14
CA MET A 41 10.03 -13.43 -3.39
C MET A 41 8.69 -12.74 -3.63
N GLY A 42 8.68 -11.41 -3.76
CA GLY A 42 7.43 -10.64 -3.93
C GLY A 42 6.45 -10.82 -2.78
N GLY A 43 6.95 -11.13 -1.59
CA GLY A 43 6.15 -11.36 -0.39
C GLY A 43 5.54 -12.77 -0.25
N ASN A 44 5.79 -13.67 -1.22
CA ASN A 44 5.25 -15.03 -1.20
C ASN A 44 5.93 -15.97 -0.19
N ASP A 45 7.03 -15.55 0.39
CA ASP A 45 7.80 -16.26 1.41
C ASP A 45 7.41 -15.87 2.85
N ALA A 46 6.22 -15.31 3.04
CA ALA A 46 5.68 -15.10 4.37
C ALA A 46 5.53 -16.44 5.10
N ALA A 47 5.90 -16.46 6.38
CA ALA A 47 5.73 -17.65 7.21
C ALA A 47 4.25 -17.95 7.45
N SER A 48 3.95 -19.20 7.81
CA SER A 48 2.60 -19.57 8.22
C SER A 48 2.09 -18.70 9.38
N ALA A 49 0.82 -18.32 9.34
CA ALA A 49 0.19 -17.39 10.29
C ALA A 49 0.42 -17.76 11.78
N ARG A 50 0.55 -19.04 12.09
CA ARG A 50 0.81 -19.54 13.47
C ARG A 50 2.20 -19.14 14.01
N TYR A 51 3.13 -18.68 13.17
CA TYR A 51 4.50 -18.35 13.57
C TYR A 51 4.79 -16.85 13.55
N ILE A 52 3.83 -16.05 13.13
CA ILE A 52 3.98 -14.60 13.01
C ILE A 52 2.88 -13.89 13.77
N HIS A 53 3.14 -12.64 14.15
CA HIS A 53 2.22 -11.82 14.93
C HIS A 53 2.11 -10.46 14.29
N THR A 54 0.97 -9.81 14.49
CA THR A 54 0.76 -8.45 14.02
C THR A 54 -0.10 -7.65 14.99
N GLN A 55 -0.02 -6.37 14.88
CA GLN A 55 -0.89 -5.40 15.55
C GLN A 55 -0.97 -4.15 14.68
N LEU A 56 -1.91 -3.25 14.98
CA LEU A 56 -1.99 -1.97 14.29
C LEU A 56 -0.67 -1.20 14.41
N SER A 57 -0.24 -0.62 13.30
CA SER A 57 0.86 0.35 13.33
C SER A 57 0.37 1.63 14.03
N PRO A 58 1.21 2.33 14.81
CA PRO A 58 0.80 3.57 15.49
C PRO A 58 0.25 4.63 14.53
N ILE A 59 0.75 4.67 13.31
CA ILE A 59 0.26 5.60 12.28
C ILE A 59 -1.18 5.31 11.84
N THR A 60 -1.66 4.08 12.04
CA THR A 60 -3.01 3.68 11.62
C THR A 60 -4.08 4.42 12.40
N ASP A 61 -3.89 4.61 13.72
CA ASP A 61 -4.81 5.39 14.55
C ASP A 61 -4.85 6.89 14.15
N ILE A 62 -3.76 7.40 13.55
CA ILE A 62 -3.71 8.77 13.02
C ILE A 62 -4.43 8.87 11.69
N ILE A 63 -4.22 7.87 10.80
CA ILE A 63 -4.84 7.85 9.47
C ILE A 63 -6.35 7.60 9.54
N TYR A 64 -6.80 6.82 10.52
CA TYR A 64 -8.21 6.47 10.78
C TYR A 64 -8.61 6.93 12.18
N PRO A 65 -8.92 8.22 12.38
CA PRO A 65 -9.28 8.77 13.68
C PRO A 65 -10.50 8.06 14.27
N LYS A 66 -10.41 7.64 15.53
CA LYS A 66 -11.51 6.93 16.23
C LYS A 66 -12.73 7.82 16.43
N GLU A 67 -12.52 9.11 16.48
CA GLU A 67 -13.55 10.14 16.57
C GLU A 67 -14.54 10.11 15.38
N ASP A 68 -14.09 9.66 14.24
CA ASP A 68 -14.92 9.54 13.03
C ASP A 68 -15.79 8.27 13.02
N PHE A 69 -15.48 7.26 13.82
CA PHE A 69 -16.18 5.98 13.82
C PHE A 69 -17.69 6.08 14.07
N PRO A 70 -18.19 6.95 14.99
CA PRO A 70 -19.62 7.12 15.18
C PRO A 70 -20.37 7.67 13.96
N LEU A 71 -19.66 8.29 13.01
CA LEU A 71 -20.22 8.89 11.80
C LEU A 71 -20.29 7.91 10.62
N LEU A 72 -19.66 6.73 10.73
CA LEU A 72 -19.60 5.76 9.65
C LEU A 72 -20.88 4.93 9.57
N ASP A 73 -21.25 4.54 8.34
CA ASP A 73 -22.30 3.58 8.08
C ASP A 73 -21.77 2.16 8.29
N TYR A 74 -22.44 1.40 9.14
CA TYR A 74 -22.03 0.05 9.47
C TYR A 74 -22.88 -1.00 8.74
N LEU A 75 -22.26 -2.14 8.45
CA LEU A 75 -22.97 -3.34 8.02
C LEU A 75 -23.71 -3.96 9.22
N ASP A 76 -24.85 -4.57 8.92
CA ASP A 76 -25.61 -5.39 9.85
C ASP A 76 -25.54 -6.85 9.40
N ASP A 77 -25.19 -7.74 10.31
CA ASP A 77 -25.14 -9.18 10.10
C ASP A 77 -26.04 -9.85 11.15
N ASP A 78 -27.25 -10.23 10.76
CA ASP A 78 -28.27 -10.81 11.61
C ASP A 78 -28.56 -10.03 12.91
N GLY A 79 -28.65 -8.68 12.80
CA GLY A 79 -28.92 -7.78 13.92
C GLY A 79 -27.67 -7.41 14.71
N LEU A 80 -26.50 -7.85 14.29
CA LEU A 80 -25.21 -7.44 14.85
C LEU A 80 -24.54 -6.39 13.96
N LYS A 81 -24.27 -5.22 14.55
CA LYS A 81 -23.47 -4.19 13.90
C LYS A 81 -22.02 -4.69 13.83
N VAL A 82 -21.51 -4.84 12.62
CA VAL A 82 -20.16 -5.36 12.34
C VAL A 82 -19.20 -4.25 11.90
N GLU A 83 -18.47 -4.39 10.79
CA GLU A 83 -17.57 -3.37 10.32
C GLU A 83 -18.29 -2.23 9.57
N PRO A 84 -17.68 -1.05 9.41
CA PRO A 84 -18.16 -0.02 8.50
C PRO A 84 -18.20 -0.53 7.06
N LYS A 85 -19.17 -0.06 6.29
CA LYS A 85 -19.23 -0.30 4.83
C LYS A 85 -17.95 0.16 4.13
N TRP A 86 -17.33 1.20 4.62
CA TRP A 86 -16.04 1.76 4.19
C TRP A 86 -15.46 2.62 5.31
N TYR A 87 -14.14 2.76 5.32
CA TYR A 87 -13.43 3.65 6.21
C TYR A 87 -13.07 4.96 5.49
N CYS A 88 -12.97 6.07 6.24
CA CYS A 88 -12.57 7.37 5.72
C CYS A 88 -11.19 7.76 6.27
N PRO A 89 -10.10 7.37 5.62
CA PRO A 89 -8.77 7.77 6.05
C PRO A 89 -8.53 9.26 5.76
N ILE A 90 -7.75 9.94 6.59
CA ILE A 90 -7.35 11.33 6.36
C ILE A 90 -6.40 11.52 5.17
N LEU A 91 -5.82 10.41 4.67
CA LEU A 91 -4.99 10.35 3.47
C LEU A 91 -5.61 9.39 2.46
N PRO A 92 -5.53 9.65 1.16
CA PRO A 92 -6.01 8.72 0.14
C PRO A 92 -5.10 7.49 0.05
N MET A 93 -5.33 6.49 0.90
CA MET A 93 -4.48 5.31 1.02
C MET A 93 -4.35 4.53 -0.29
N VAL A 94 -5.35 4.60 -1.17
CA VAL A 94 -5.27 4.05 -2.52
C VAL A 94 -4.17 4.69 -3.37
N LEU A 95 -3.83 5.96 -3.12
CA LEU A 95 -2.70 6.63 -3.77
C LEU A 95 -1.39 6.39 -3.01
N VAL A 96 -1.45 6.31 -1.68
CA VAL A 96 -0.25 6.09 -0.87
C VAL A 96 0.35 4.71 -1.11
N ASN A 97 -0.47 3.66 -1.03
CA ASN A 97 -0.03 2.27 -1.17
C ASN A 97 -0.27 1.68 -2.57
N GLY A 98 -0.92 2.43 -3.45
CA GLY A 98 -1.29 1.92 -4.76
C GLY A 98 -2.41 0.89 -4.70
N MET A 99 -2.83 0.44 -5.86
CA MET A 99 -3.84 -0.61 -5.99
C MET A 99 -3.69 -1.32 -7.34
N VAL A 100 -3.90 -2.62 -7.32
CA VAL A 100 -4.11 -3.41 -8.54
C VAL A 100 -5.46 -4.08 -8.42
N GLY A 101 -6.34 -3.83 -9.37
CA GLY A 101 -7.67 -4.43 -9.45
C GLY A 101 -7.89 -5.06 -10.81
N ILE A 102 -8.43 -6.29 -10.82
CA ILE A 102 -8.74 -7.04 -12.02
C ILE A 102 -10.24 -7.28 -12.05
N GLY A 103 -10.88 -6.90 -13.14
CA GLY A 103 -12.29 -7.17 -13.43
C GLY A 103 -12.45 -7.87 -14.78
N THR A 104 -13.66 -8.30 -15.09
CA THR A 104 -13.95 -8.94 -16.39
C THR A 104 -13.71 -7.96 -17.53
N GLY A 105 -12.67 -8.20 -18.33
CA GLY A 105 -12.29 -7.36 -19.47
C GLY A 105 -11.58 -6.05 -19.12
N PHE A 106 -11.32 -5.78 -17.83
CA PHE A 106 -10.69 -4.54 -17.37
C PHE A 106 -9.66 -4.81 -16.29
N SER A 107 -8.67 -3.94 -16.19
CA SER A 107 -7.73 -3.90 -15.08
C SER A 107 -7.41 -2.45 -14.71
N THR A 108 -7.16 -2.21 -13.44
CA THR A 108 -6.74 -0.92 -12.92
C THR A 108 -5.44 -1.11 -12.17
N THR A 109 -4.45 -0.29 -12.49
CA THR A 109 -3.19 -0.23 -11.74
C THR A 109 -2.96 1.22 -11.33
N ILE A 110 -2.97 1.47 -10.03
CA ILE A 110 -2.66 2.77 -9.43
C ILE A 110 -1.27 2.64 -8.81
N PRO A 111 -0.25 3.38 -9.26
CA PRO A 111 1.07 3.36 -8.64
C PRO A 111 1.02 3.99 -7.24
N GLN A 112 2.04 3.73 -6.45
CA GLN A 112 2.21 4.33 -5.13
C GLN A 112 2.76 5.75 -5.26
N TYR A 113 2.35 6.63 -4.34
CA TYR A 113 2.79 8.03 -4.29
C TYR A 113 3.31 8.39 -2.91
N ASN A 114 4.14 9.41 -2.85
CA ASN A 114 4.67 9.91 -1.59
C ASN A 114 3.54 10.49 -0.73
N PRO A 115 3.35 10.01 0.52
CA PRO A 115 2.34 10.56 1.42
C PRO A 115 2.43 12.08 1.60
N LEU A 116 3.65 12.64 1.62
CA LEU A 116 3.86 14.09 1.74
C LEU A 116 3.34 14.87 0.53
N ASP A 117 3.42 14.30 -0.67
CA ASP A 117 2.87 14.95 -1.87
C ASP A 117 1.33 14.84 -1.89
N CYS A 118 0.78 13.74 -1.36
CA CYS A 118 -0.67 13.63 -1.13
C CYS A 118 -1.14 14.72 -0.14
N ILE A 119 -0.44 14.91 0.98
CA ILE A 119 -0.75 15.95 1.98
C ILE A 119 -0.69 17.35 1.34
N LYS A 120 0.36 17.65 0.58
CA LYS A 120 0.47 18.94 -0.12
C LYS A 120 -0.74 19.19 -1.03
N ASN A 121 -1.13 18.18 -1.80
CA ASN A 121 -2.27 18.29 -2.71
C ASN A 121 -3.61 18.45 -1.99
N ILE A 122 -3.80 17.77 -0.85
CA ILE A 122 -4.99 17.97 -0.01
C ILE A 122 -5.04 19.41 0.51
N LYS A 123 -3.94 19.92 1.08
CA LYS A 123 -3.86 21.32 1.54
C LYS A 123 -4.17 22.31 0.43
N ARG A 124 -3.56 22.13 -0.76
CA ARG A 124 -3.85 22.95 -1.94
C ARG A 124 -5.35 22.94 -2.30
N LYS A 125 -5.97 21.75 -2.26
CA LYS A 125 -7.40 21.62 -2.55
C LYS A 125 -8.27 22.38 -1.55
N LEU A 126 -7.92 22.32 -0.26
CA LEU A 126 -8.62 23.07 0.79
C LEU A 126 -8.48 24.59 0.61
N GLU A 127 -7.36 25.05 0.06
CA GLU A 127 -7.09 26.45 -0.27
C GLU A 127 -7.67 26.89 -1.64
N GLY A 128 -8.39 26.00 -2.33
CA GLY A 128 -8.96 26.28 -3.67
C GLY A 128 -7.92 26.30 -4.79
N LEU A 129 -6.70 25.82 -4.55
CA LEU A 129 -5.60 25.80 -5.52
C LEU A 129 -5.64 24.53 -6.37
N PRO A 130 -5.13 24.55 -7.62
CA PRO A 130 -5.05 23.37 -8.47
C PRO A 130 -4.09 22.33 -7.90
N TYR A 131 -4.35 21.05 -8.20
CA TYR A 131 -3.43 19.97 -7.85
C TYR A 131 -2.07 20.10 -8.55
N GLN A 132 -1.02 19.69 -7.85
CA GLN A 132 0.30 19.48 -8.43
C GLN A 132 0.43 18.04 -8.91
N THR A 133 1.08 17.87 -10.06
CA THR A 133 1.39 16.52 -10.58
C THR A 133 2.32 15.80 -9.60
N MET A 134 1.96 14.58 -9.25
CA MET A 134 2.81 13.71 -8.43
C MET A 134 3.50 12.68 -9.33
N MET A 135 4.70 12.28 -8.94
CA MET A 135 5.42 11.15 -9.52
C MET A 135 5.27 9.92 -8.63
N PRO A 136 5.17 8.71 -9.19
CA PRO A 136 5.19 7.50 -8.39
C PRO A 136 6.39 7.45 -7.46
N TYR A 137 6.14 6.99 -6.26
CA TYR A 137 7.13 6.88 -5.20
C TYR A 137 6.98 5.55 -4.48
N TYR A 138 8.07 4.87 -4.24
CA TYR A 138 8.14 3.61 -3.54
C TYR A 138 9.16 3.74 -2.41
N LYS A 139 8.70 3.60 -1.17
CA LYS A 139 9.54 3.75 0.03
C LYS A 139 10.78 2.84 -0.05
N GLY A 140 11.95 3.44 0.08
CA GLY A 140 13.23 2.72 0.02
C GLY A 140 13.74 2.40 -1.38
N PHE A 141 12.99 2.66 -2.45
CA PHE A 141 13.46 2.50 -3.81
C PHE A 141 14.49 3.56 -4.18
N THR A 142 15.65 3.13 -4.63
CA THR A 142 16.77 4.02 -4.99
C THR A 142 17.00 4.15 -6.49
N GLY A 143 16.20 3.44 -7.31
CA GLY A 143 16.22 3.54 -8.75
C GLY A 143 15.57 4.81 -9.29
N LYS A 144 15.27 4.83 -10.57
CA LYS A 144 14.65 5.99 -11.24
C LYS A 144 13.21 5.66 -11.63
N VAL A 145 12.31 6.62 -11.41
CA VAL A 145 10.95 6.59 -11.95
C VAL A 145 10.86 7.59 -13.09
N LEU A 146 10.49 7.13 -14.27
CA LEU A 146 10.39 7.93 -15.49
C LEU A 146 8.95 7.94 -15.97
N LYS A 147 8.46 9.13 -16.33
CA LYS A 147 7.17 9.26 -16.99
C LYS A 147 7.33 8.92 -18.46
N LYS A 148 6.60 7.91 -18.94
CA LYS A 148 6.59 7.49 -20.35
C LYS A 148 5.58 8.31 -21.16
N ASP A 149 4.36 8.45 -20.61
CA ASP A 149 3.28 9.25 -21.20
C ASP A 149 2.34 9.79 -20.11
N SER A 150 1.12 10.20 -20.47
CA SER A 150 0.15 10.75 -19.51
C SER A 150 -0.37 9.73 -18.49
N LYS A 151 -0.23 8.42 -18.75
CA LYS A 151 -0.81 7.33 -17.95
C LYS A 151 0.20 6.27 -17.54
N GLN A 152 1.41 6.28 -18.11
CA GLN A 152 2.39 5.22 -17.90
C GLN A 152 3.68 5.77 -17.30
N PHE A 153 4.23 4.98 -16.40
CA PHE A 153 5.54 5.21 -15.79
C PHE A 153 6.41 3.96 -15.96
N THR A 154 7.70 4.16 -15.97
CA THR A 154 8.70 3.09 -15.99
C THR A 154 9.61 3.24 -14.80
N THR A 155 9.94 2.14 -14.15
CA THR A 155 10.92 2.10 -13.07
C THR A 155 12.20 1.45 -13.59
N ASN A 156 13.34 2.08 -13.35
CA ASN A 156 14.64 1.56 -13.72
C ASN A 156 15.45 1.29 -12.44
N GLY A 157 16.07 0.12 -12.39
CA GLY A 157 17.03 -0.21 -11.35
C GLY A 157 18.34 0.57 -11.48
N LYS A 158 19.35 0.17 -10.72
CA LYS A 158 20.71 0.69 -10.75
C LYS A 158 21.71 -0.42 -10.99
N TYR A 159 22.68 -0.14 -11.82
CA TYR A 159 23.83 -1.02 -12.01
C TYR A 159 25.11 -0.20 -12.22
N THR A 160 26.24 -0.81 -11.95
CA THR A 160 27.57 -0.33 -12.29
C THR A 160 28.29 -1.37 -13.12
N ILE A 161 29.20 -0.93 -13.99
CA ILE A 161 30.11 -1.82 -14.73
C ILE A 161 31.47 -1.67 -14.09
N GLU A 162 32.00 -2.79 -13.58
CA GLU A 162 33.30 -2.88 -12.92
C GLU A 162 34.12 -3.95 -13.62
N ASP A 163 35.10 -3.54 -14.41
CA ASP A 163 35.92 -4.43 -15.26
C ASP A 163 35.04 -5.37 -16.11
N ASP A 164 35.05 -6.66 -15.81
CA ASP A 164 34.29 -7.69 -16.52
C ASP A 164 32.97 -8.05 -15.83
N LYS A 165 32.51 -7.26 -14.85
CA LYS A 165 31.32 -7.55 -14.05
C LYS A 165 30.29 -6.43 -14.14
N ILE A 166 29.01 -6.84 -14.16
CA ILE A 166 27.90 -5.93 -13.94
C ILE A 166 27.40 -6.13 -12.50
N VAL A 167 27.46 -5.09 -11.70
CA VAL A 167 26.95 -5.09 -10.33
C VAL A 167 25.60 -4.40 -10.30
N ILE A 168 24.54 -5.15 -10.03
CA ILE A 168 23.17 -4.62 -9.89
C ILE A 168 22.94 -4.32 -8.42
N THR A 169 22.68 -3.05 -8.10
CA THR A 169 22.49 -2.58 -6.72
C THR A 169 21.03 -2.25 -6.42
N GLU A 170 20.19 -2.14 -7.43
CA GLU A 170 18.76 -1.91 -7.31
C GLU A 170 18.03 -2.56 -8.48
N LEU A 171 16.95 -3.28 -8.18
CA LEU A 171 16.05 -3.83 -9.20
C LEU A 171 14.89 -2.85 -9.48
N PRO A 172 14.28 -2.86 -10.66
CA PRO A 172 13.06 -2.10 -10.91
C PRO A 172 11.93 -2.59 -10.00
N ILE A 173 10.86 -1.78 -9.87
CA ILE A 173 9.62 -2.15 -9.17
C ILE A 173 8.76 -3.00 -10.12
N GLY A 174 8.19 -4.10 -9.64
CA GLY A 174 7.31 -5.03 -10.38
C GLY A 174 7.95 -6.37 -10.66
#